data_44a43f8e0d993d95fb1628a546d5997d
#
_entry.id   44a43f8e0d993d95fb1628a546d5997d
#
_cell.length_a   1.000
_cell.length_b   1.000
_cell.length_c   1.000
_cell.angle_alpha   90.00
_cell.angle_beta   90.00
_cell.angle_gamma   90.00
#
_symmetry.space_group_name_H-M   'P 1'
#
loop_
_entity.id
_entity.type
_entity.pdbx_description
1 polymer ?
#
loop_
_entity_poly.entity_id
_entity_poly.type
_entity_poly.pdbx_seq_one_letter_code
_entity_poly.pdbx_strand_id
1 'polypeptide(L)'
;ATACLEMTLRILGIGPGDEVITSAYTYTASASPVCHVGAKLVLVDTLPGSYEMDPQQLSAAFTERTKAVIPVDVGGILADYDTIFAIAEDKKALFTPEGDLQRQIGRVAVVADGAHSFGAQRHGKRSGSFADFTTFSFHAVKNLTTAEGGAATWNPALALDDEAIYKQYMLLSLHGQNKDALAKTKPGAWEYDIVAPLYKCNMTDIMAGIGLAQLKRYPGLLEKRYKLVRLYNQLLSDCGVEHAPHFREDEVSSCHLYLTRLTGKTMAQRNAIIEKMAEQGVATNVHYKPLPLLTAYKDLGFDIADYPCALAQFENEITLPLYSTLTEEDVRYICQTLKVCLQDG
;
A
#
# COMPACT_ATOMS: atom_id res chain seq x y z
N ALA A 1 -2.85 -4.29 -7.02
CA ALA A 1 -2.94 -4.59 -5.57
C ALA A 1 -4.35 -4.96 -5.13
N THR A 2 -5.38 -4.17 -5.48
CA THR A 2 -6.75 -4.29 -4.93
C THR A 2 -7.31 -5.71 -5.02
N ALA A 3 -7.23 -6.35 -6.20
CA ALA A 3 -7.67 -7.74 -6.37
C ALA A 3 -6.83 -8.72 -5.51
N CYS A 4 -5.52 -8.47 -5.37
CA CYS A 4 -4.66 -9.29 -4.51
C CYS A 4 -5.05 -9.17 -3.03
N LEU A 5 -5.35 -7.94 -2.54
CA LEU A 5 -5.86 -7.71 -1.18
C LEU A 5 -7.17 -8.46 -0.95
N GLU A 6 -8.15 -8.31 -1.85
CA GLU A 6 -9.44 -8.99 -1.73
C GLU A 6 -9.27 -10.52 -1.73
N MET A 7 -8.47 -11.06 -2.64
CA MET A 7 -8.19 -12.51 -2.68
C MET A 7 -7.51 -12.97 -1.40
N THR A 8 -6.57 -12.21 -0.85
CA THR A 8 -5.91 -12.55 0.43
C THR A 8 -6.93 -12.62 1.56
N LEU A 9 -7.83 -11.64 1.67
CA LEU A 9 -8.90 -11.67 2.68
C LEU A 9 -9.81 -12.90 2.50
N ARG A 10 -10.16 -13.26 1.26
CA ARG A 10 -10.96 -14.46 0.94
C ARG A 10 -10.23 -15.76 1.29
N ILE A 11 -8.93 -15.86 1.00
CA ILE A 11 -8.09 -17.03 1.36
C ILE A 11 -8.01 -17.18 2.89
N LEU A 12 -7.92 -16.06 3.60
CA LEU A 12 -7.98 -16.03 5.06
C LEU A 12 -9.37 -16.39 5.62
N GLY A 13 -10.40 -16.53 4.78
CA GLY A 13 -11.78 -16.83 5.19
C GLY A 13 -12.50 -15.64 5.83
N ILE A 14 -12.02 -14.42 5.61
CA ILE A 14 -12.60 -13.19 6.19
C ILE A 14 -13.87 -12.80 5.43
N GLY A 15 -14.94 -12.49 6.17
CA GLY A 15 -16.24 -12.20 5.61
C GLY A 15 -17.20 -11.49 6.57
N PRO A 16 -18.53 -11.62 6.35
CA PRO A 16 -19.53 -10.99 7.20
C PRO A 16 -19.42 -11.42 8.67
N GLY A 17 -19.39 -10.45 9.57
CA GLY A 17 -19.19 -10.65 11.01
C GLY A 17 -17.77 -10.37 11.49
N ASP A 18 -16.78 -10.42 10.59
CA ASP A 18 -15.39 -10.12 10.88
C ASP A 18 -15.11 -8.62 10.81
N GLU A 19 -14.02 -8.20 11.44
CA GLU A 19 -13.48 -6.84 11.37
C GLU A 19 -12.06 -6.85 10.79
N VAL A 20 -11.78 -5.86 9.93
CA VAL A 20 -10.45 -5.63 9.38
C VAL A 20 -10.05 -4.19 9.61
N ILE A 21 -8.87 -3.98 10.20
CA ILE A 21 -8.36 -2.67 10.58
C ILE A 21 -7.40 -2.16 9.49
N THR A 22 -7.53 -0.88 9.11
CA THR A 22 -6.54 -0.16 8.28
C THR A 22 -6.45 1.31 8.69
N SER A 23 -5.51 2.05 8.06
CA SER A 23 -5.33 3.48 8.32
C SER A 23 -6.46 4.32 7.72
N ALA A 24 -6.86 5.39 8.42
CA ALA A 24 -7.71 6.43 7.86
C ALA A 24 -7.01 7.23 6.73
N TYR A 25 -5.66 7.25 6.75
CA TYR A 25 -4.83 7.93 5.77
C TYR A 25 -4.25 6.95 4.75
N THR A 26 -5.05 6.58 3.80
CA THR A 26 -4.65 5.68 2.70
C THR A 26 -5.51 5.91 1.47
N TYR A 27 -5.15 5.24 0.37
CA TYR A 27 -6.00 5.15 -0.81
C TYR A 27 -7.12 4.12 -0.59
N THR A 28 -8.26 4.32 -1.23
CA THR A 28 -9.44 3.44 -1.12
C THR A 28 -9.14 1.96 -1.36
N ALA A 29 -8.10 1.64 -2.14
CA ALA A 29 -7.72 0.25 -2.45
C ALA A 29 -7.31 -0.60 -1.23
N SER A 30 -6.90 0.02 -0.11
CA SER A 30 -6.63 -0.69 1.14
C SER A 30 -7.92 -1.04 1.91
N ALA A 31 -8.98 -0.27 1.73
CA ALA A 31 -10.22 -0.37 2.50
C ALA A 31 -11.37 -1.03 1.72
N SER A 32 -11.51 -0.76 0.41
CA SER A 32 -12.62 -1.30 -0.39
C SER A 32 -12.66 -2.84 -0.42
N PRO A 33 -11.54 -3.60 -0.44
CA PRO A 33 -11.58 -5.05 -0.36
C PRO A 33 -12.25 -5.60 0.91
N VAL A 34 -12.13 -4.87 2.03
CA VAL A 34 -12.81 -5.22 3.29
C VAL A 34 -14.33 -5.19 3.10
N CYS A 35 -14.82 -4.12 2.47
CA CYS A 35 -16.25 -4.00 2.15
C CYS A 35 -16.70 -5.05 1.12
N HIS A 36 -15.86 -5.38 0.13
CA HIS A 36 -16.19 -6.37 -0.91
C HIS A 36 -16.35 -7.79 -0.34
N VAL A 37 -15.58 -8.16 0.67
CA VAL A 37 -15.73 -9.46 1.34
C VAL A 37 -16.87 -9.47 2.37
N GLY A 38 -17.49 -8.31 2.63
CA GLY A 38 -18.60 -8.16 3.59
C GLY A 38 -18.14 -8.02 5.05
N ALA A 39 -16.86 -7.88 5.29
CA ALA A 39 -16.32 -7.61 6.62
C ALA A 39 -16.53 -6.14 7.01
N LYS A 40 -16.52 -5.86 8.32
CA LYS A 40 -16.61 -4.51 8.83
C LYS A 40 -15.25 -3.84 8.75
N LEU A 41 -15.19 -2.70 8.06
CA LEU A 41 -14.02 -1.83 8.04
C LEU A 41 -13.86 -1.11 9.38
N VAL A 42 -12.66 -1.13 9.93
CA VAL A 42 -12.27 -0.35 11.11
C VAL A 42 -11.10 0.55 10.71
N LEU A 43 -11.25 1.85 10.91
CA LEU A 43 -10.20 2.82 10.63
C LEU A 43 -9.50 3.25 11.92
N VAL A 44 -8.19 3.45 11.85
CA VAL A 44 -7.38 4.06 12.91
C VAL A 44 -6.65 5.27 12.38
N ASP A 45 -6.42 6.26 13.24
CA ASP A 45 -5.68 7.46 12.86
C ASP A 45 -4.19 7.17 12.71
N THR A 46 -3.44 8.15 12.22
CA THR A 46 -1.98 8.10 12.12
C THR A 46 -1.32 8.72 13.34
N LEU A 47 -0.03 8.45 13.52
CA LEU A 47 0.80 9.23 14.43
C LEU A 47 0.90 10.68 13.93
N PRO A 48 1.01 11.68 14.85
CA PRO A 48 1.21 13.07 14.47
C PRO A 48 2.40 13.25 13.54
N GLY A 49 2.18 13.89 12.39
CA GLY A 49 3.24 14.16 11.42
C GLY A 49 3.80 12.91 10.69
N SER A 50 3.08 11.79 10.73
CA SER A 50 3.49 10.53 10.13
C SER A 50 2.38 9.95 9.26
N TYR A 51 2.75 8.98 8.42
CA TYR A 51 1.83 8.15 7.63
C TYR A 51 1.58 6.79 8.31
N GLU A 52 2.25 6.51 9.41
CA GLU A 52 2.15 5.27 10.16
C GLU A 52 0.90 5.28 11.05
N MET A 53 0.22 4.14 11.16
CA MET A 53 -0.92 3.98 12.08
C MET A 53 -0.50 4.25 13.52
N ASP A 54 -1.34 4.93 14.29
CA ASP A 54 -1.12 5.12 15.73
C ASP A 54 -1.21 3.76 16.46
N PRO A 55 -0.11 3.30 17.11
CA PRO A 55 -0.10 2.00 17.79
C PRO A 55 -1.10 1.90 18.95
N GLN A 56 -1.39 3.02 19.62
CA GLN A 56 -2.34 3.03 20.74
C GLN A 56 -3.76 2.85 20.22
N GLN A 57 -4.13 3.56 19.16
CA GLN A 57 -5.43 3.39 18.51
C GLN A 57 -5.54 2.03 17.86
N LEU A 58 -4.47 1.53 17.20
CA LEU A 58 -4.44 0.18 16.65
C LEU A 58 -4.72 -0.85 17.73
N SER A 59 -4.01 -0.81 18.86
CA SER A 59 -4.21 -1.72 19.98
C SER A 59 -5.63 -1.66 20.56
N ALA A 60 -6.20 -0.46 20.68
CA ALA A 60 -7.56 -0.25 21.17
C ALA A 60 -8.66 -0.74 20.21
N ALA A 61 -8.35 -0.78 18.90
CA ALA A 61 -9.30 -1.19 17.87
C ALA A 61 -9.50 -2.72 17.77
N PHE A 62 -8.63 -3.52 18.40
CA PHE A 62 -8.76 -4.99 18.38
C PHE A 62 -9.98 -5.44 19.18
N THR A 63 -10.78 -6.31 18.58
CA THR A 63 -11.92 -7.01 19.20
C THR A 63 -11.83 -8.51 18.92
N GLU A 64 -12.75 -9.30 19.47
CA GLU A 64 -12.87 -10.74 19.17
C GLU A 64 -13.19 -11.02 17.69
N ARG A 65 -13.72 -10.02 16.96
CA ARG A 65 -14.04 -10.10 15.53
C ARG A 65 -12.90 -9.70 14.63
N THR A 66 -11.83 -9.10 15.15
CA THR A 66 -10.69 -8.67 14.35
C THR A 66 -9.95 -9.87 13.78
N LYS A 67 -9.85 -9.95 12.43
CA LYS A 67 -9.18 -11.06 11.72
C LYS A 67 -7.93 -10.62 10.97
N ALA A 68 -7.88 -9.37 10.53
CA ALA A 68 -6.70 -8.84 9.85
C ALA A 68 -6.45 -7.36 10.17
N VAL A 69 -5.17 -6.96 10.06
CA VAL A 69 -4.72 -5.57 9.97
C VAL A 69 -4.08 -5.38 8.60
N ILE A 70 -4.45 -4.30 7.91
CA ILE A 70 -3.87 -3.91 6.62
C ILE A 70 -3.01 -2.65 6.82
N PRO A 71 -1.72 -2.78 7.19
CA PRO A 71 -0.79 -1.66 7.13
C PRO A 71 -0.49 -1.28 5.69
N VAL A 72 -0.18 0.00 5.48
CA VAL A 72 0.09 0.56 4.15
C VAL A 72 1.49 1.15 4.10
N ASP A 73 2.29 0.72 3.15
CA ASP A 73 3.65 1.21 2.90
C ASP A 73 3.62 2.52 2.11
N VAL A 74 3.09 3.60 2.71
CA VAL A 74 2.83 4.87 2.03
C VAL A 74 4.12 5.48 1.46
N GLY A 75 4.07 5.91 0.20
CA GLY A 75 5.25 6.49 -0.48
C GLY A 75 6.38 5.50 -0.74
N GLY A 76 6.21 4.24 -0.35
CA GLY A 76 7.22 3.17 -0.43
C GLY A 76 8.07 3.02 0.84
N ILE A 77 7.73 3.73 1.90
CA ILE A 77 8.29 3.58 3.24
C ILE A 77 7.58 2.41 3.92
N LEU A 78 8.32 1.48 4.49
CA LEU A 78 7.73 0.32 5.16
C LEU A 78 7.05 0.75 6.45
N ALA A 79 5.85 0.22 6.69
CA ALA A 79 5.15 0.38 7.96
C ALA A 79 5.96 -0.22 9.12
N ASP A 80 5.68 0.20 10.35
CA ASP A 80 6.32 -0.38 11.54
C ASP A 80 5.74 -1.77 11.85
N TYR A 81 6.19 -2.76 11.04
CA TYR A 81 5.75 -4.16 11.18
C TYR A 81 6.07 -4.74 12.56
N ASP A 82 7.19 -4.33 13.18
CA ASP A 82 7.59 -4.87 14.48
C ASP A 82 6.57 -4.49 15.56
N THR A 83 6.16 -3.23 15.59
CA THR A 83 5.11 -2.76 16.50
C THR A 83 3.75 -3.39 16.18
N ILE A 84 3.38 -3.51 14.91
CA ILE A 84 2.10 -4.12 14.50
C ILE A 84 2.04 -5.59 14.93
N PHE A 85 3.11 -6.36 14.71
CA PHE A 85 3.18 -7.76 15.14
C PHE A 85 3.19 -7.90 16.66
N ALA A 86 3.88 -7.02 17.39
CA ALA A 86 3.86 -7.01 18.84
C ALA A 86 2.44 -6.78 19.38
N ILE A 87 1.65 -5.88 18.78
CA ILE A 87 0.26 -5.65 19.13
C ILE A 87 -0.59 -6.88 18.80
N ALA A 88 -0.44 -7.46 17.60
CA ALA A 88 -1.20 -8.64 17.19
C ALA A 88 -0.95 -9.84 18.10
N GLU A 89 0.28 -9.99 18.58
CA GLU A 89 0.62 -11.06 19.54
C GLU A 89 0.10 -10.76 20.95
N ASP A 90 0.18 -9.51 21.43
CA ASP A 90 -0.40 -9.08 22.72
C ASP A 90 -1.91 -9.33 22.76
N LYS A 91 -2.61 -9.06 21.65
CA LYS A 91 -4.07 -9.24 21.50
C LYS A 91 -4.50 -10.66 21.10
N LYS A 92 -3.59 -11.60 21.02
CA LYS A 92 -3.85 -12.98 20.59
C LYS A 92 -4.96 -13.68 21.38
N ALA A 93 -5.12 -13.35 22.67
CA ALA A 93 -6.18 -13.91 23.50
C ALA A 93 -7.60 -13.53 23.03
N LEU A 94 -7.76 -12.45 22.26
CA LEU A 94 -9.04 -12.05 21.65
C LEU A 94 -9.32 -12.82 20.35
N PHE A 95 -8.30 -13.41 19.74
CA PHE A 95 -8.42 -14.00 18.41
C PHE A 95 -9.04 -15.40 18.46
N THR A 96 -10.14 -15.59 17.74
CA THR A 96 -10.78 -16.90 17.53
C THR A 96 -10.66 -17.27 16.06
N PRO A 97 -9.88 -18.30 15.69
CA PRO A 97 -9.70 -18.70 14.29
C PRO A 97 -10.94 -19.42 13.75
N GLU A 98 -11.38 -19.06 12.53
CA GLU A 98 -12.53 -19.68 11.87
C GLU A 98 -12.15 -20.65 10.74
N GLY A 99 -10.88 -20.63 10.28
CA GLY A 99 -10.38 -21.49 9.22
C GLY A 99 -8.99 -22.08 9.50
N ASP A 100 -8.56 -23.04 8.69
CA ASP A 100 -7.27 -23.71 8.88
C ASP A 100 -6.09 -22.74 8.79
N LEU A 101 -6.13 -21.82 7.82
CA LEU A 101 -5.08 -20.82 7.65
C LEU A 101 -5.01 -19.87 8.86
N GLN A 102 -6.16 -19.41 9.37
CA GLN A 102 -6.20 -18.61 10.59
C GLN A 102 -5.68 -19.38 11.79
N ARG A 103 -6.00 -20.68 11.92
CA ARG A 103 -5.44 -21.55 12.98
C ARG A 103 -3.93 -21.68 12.88
N GLN A 104 -3.41 -21.80 11.67
CA GLN A 104 -1.97 -21.93 11.44
C GLN A 104 -1.22 -20.62 11.75
N ILE A 105 -1.77 -19.46 11.39
CA ILE A 105 -1.23 -18.14 11.76
C ILE A 105 -1.35 -17.93 13.28
N GLY A 106 -2.45 -18.33 13.88
CA GLY A 106 -2.68 -18.36 15.34
C GLY A 106 -2.89 -17.00 16.00
N ARG A 107 -3.05 -15.91 15.23
CA ARG A 107 -3.35 -14.54 15.64
C ARG A 107 -4.01 -13.77 14.50
N VAL A 108 -4.37 -12.52 14.75
CA VAL A 108 -4.80 -11.58 13.71
C VAL A 108 -3.73 -11.49 12.63
N ALA A 109 -4.12 -11.67 11.36
CA ALA A 109 -3.21 -11.66 10.23
C ALA A 109 -2.77 -10.23 9.88
N VAL A 110 -1.49 -10.07 9.49
CA VAL A 110 -0.95 -8.80 8.97
C VAL A 110 -0.85 -8.91 7.45
N VAL A 111 -1.69 -8.15 6.75
CA VAL A 111 -1.79 -8.14 5.28
C VAL A 111 -1.31 -6.80 4.75
N ALA A 112 -0.07 -6.70 4.34
CA ALA A 112 0.51 -5.44 3.89
C ALA A 112 -0.04 -4.97 2.53
N ASP A 113 -0.52 -3.72 2.47
CA ASP A 113 -0.66 -3.01 1.20
C ASP A 113 0.69 -2.42 0.79
N GLY A 114 1.45 -3.24 0.07
CA GLY A 114 2.76 -2.91 -0.48
C GLY A 114 2.69 -2.27 -1.86
N ALA A 115 1.55 -1.68 -2.26
CA ALA A 115 1.36 -1.08 -3.59
C ALA A 115 2.44 -0.05 -3.96
N HIS A 116 3.13 0.53 -2.97
CA HIS A 116 4.22 1.48 -3.15
C HIS A 116 5.61 0.91 -2.83
N SER A 117 5.71 -0.21 -2.12
CA SER A 117 6.98 -0.64 -1.50
C SER A 117 7.77 -1.67 -2.29
N PHE A 118 7.38 -2.03 -3.52
CA PHE A 118 8.15 -2.99 -4.31
C PHE A 118 9.61 -2.55 -4.43
N GLY A 119 10.53 -3.37 -3.88
CA GLY A 119 11.97 -3.09 -3.83
C GLY A 119 12.47 -2.35 -2.59
N ALA A 120 11.59 -1.88 -1.69
CA ALA A 120 12.01 -1.37 -0.38
C ALA A 120 12.72 -2.46 0.43
N GLN A 121 13.62 -2.05 1.32
CA GLN A 121 14.43 -2.96 2.13
C GLN A 121 14.49 -2.47 3.58
N ARG A 122 14.52 -3.42 4.52
CA ARG A 122 14.74 -3.19 5.95
C ARG A 122 15.50 -4.39 6.53
N HIS A 123 16.53 -4.15 7.33
CA HIS A 123 17.39 -5.19 7.93
C HIS A 123 17.90 -6.23 6.90
N GLY A 124 18.24 -5.78 5.70
CA GLY A 124 18.71 -6.64 4.61
C GLY A 124 17.65 -7.51 3.93
N LYS A 125 16.39 -7.43 4.36
CA LYS A 125 15.24 -8.12 3.73
C LYS A 125 14.48 -7.17 2.83
N ARG A 126 13.79 -7.71 1.81
CA ARG A 126 12.95 -6.93 0.88
C ARG A 126 11.50 -6.89 1.32
N SER A 127 10.79 -5.83 0.94
CA SER A 127 9.33 -5.80 0.99
C SER A 127 8.75 -7.07 0.36
N GLY A 128 7.68 -7.59 0.94
CA GLY A 128 7.11 -8.90 0.59
C GLY A 128 7.51 -10.03 1.54
N SER A 129 8.46 -9.79 2.47
CA SER A 129 8.91 -10.78 3.45
C SER A 129 8.68 -10.37 4.92
N PHE A 130 8.04 -9.23 5.17
CA PHE A 130 7.79 -8.74 6.53
C PHE A 130 6.43 -9.16 7.07
N ALA A 131 5.35 -8.82 6.35
CA ALA A 131 3.98 -9.17 6.74
C ALA A 131 3.68 -10.65 6.49
N ASP A 132 2.55 -11.15 7.03
CA ASP A 132 2.08 -12.49 6.72
C ASP A 132 1.79 -12.64 5.24
N PHE A 133 1.12 -11.64 4.67
CA PHE A 133 0.90 -11.48 3.24
C PHE A 133 1.27 -10.05 2.83
N THR A 134 1.80 -9.89 1.63
CA THR A 134 2.07 -8.57 1.04
C THR A 134 1.50 -8.53 -0.36
N THR A 135 0.82 -7.45 -0.69
CA THR A 135 0.26 -7.25 -2.04
C THR A 135 0.92 -6.08 -2.73
N PHE A 136 1.31 -6.27 -3.98
CA PHE A 136 1.99 -5.27 -4.80
C PHE A 136 1.11 -4.82 -5.96
N SER A 137 1.29 -3.57 -6.36
CA SER A 137 0.65 -2.99 -7.55
C SER A 137 1.65 -2.80 -8.66
N PHE A 138 1.26 -3.19 -9.87
CA PHE A 138 1.98 -2.94 -11.11
C PHE A 138 1.18 -2.05 -12.06
N HIS A 139 0.26 -1.23 -11.49
CA HIS A 139 -0.46 -0.20 -12.23
C HIS A 139 0.52 0.79 -12.91
N ALA A 140 0.05 1.48 -13.97
CA ALA A 140 0.87 2.35 -14.82
C ALA A 140 1.74 3.37 -14.08
N VAL A 141 1.28 3.90 -12.94
CA VAL A 141 2.01 4.92 -12.16
C VAL A 141 3.03 4.36 -11.17
N LYS A 142 3.12 3.02 -11.01
CA LYS A 142 4.02 2.40 -10.03
C LYS A 142 5.47 2.33 -10.52
N ASN A 143 6.39 2.13 -9.58
CA ASN A 143 7.82 2.05 -9.88
C ASN A 143 8.18 0.94 -10.87
N LEU A 144 7.54 -0.24 -10.71
CA LEU A 144 7.51 -1.31 -11.68
C LEU A 144 6.10 -1.40 -12.22
N THR A 145 5.93 -1.40 -13.53
CA THR A 145 4.60 -1.41 -14.15
C THR A 145 4.45 -2.49 -15.22
N THR A 146 3.21 -3.02 -15.29
CA THR A 146 2.73 -3.87 -16.38
C THR A 146 1.50 -3.25 -17.08
N ALA A 147 1.37 -1.91 -17.03
CA ALA A 147 0.19 -1.10 -17.30
C ALA A 147 -0.92 -1.35 -16.25
N GLU A 148 -1.44 -2.53 -16.18
CA GLU A 148 -2.27 -3.07 -15.08
C GLU A 148 -1.66 -4.38 -14.59
N GLY A 149 -1.70 -4.61 -13.28
CA GLY A 149 -1.21 -5.83 -12.68
C GLY A 149 -0.99 -5.72 -11.17
N GLY A 150 -0.61 -6.83 -10.58
CA GLY A 150 -0.25 -6.95 -9.18
C GLY A 150 0.27 -8.34 -8.86
N ALA A 151 0.79 -8.48 -7.67
CA ALA A 151 1.23 -9.77 -7.13
C ALA A 151 0.91 -9.83 -5.64
N ALA A 152 0.72 -11.04 -5.13
CA ALA A 152 0.68 -11.34 -3.71
C ALA A 152 1.85 -12.24 -3.35
N THR A 153 2.46 -11.99 -2.20
CA THR A 153 3.48 -12.84 -1.59
C THR A 153 3.05 -13.19 -0.17
N TRP A 154 3.57 -14.27 0.37
CA TRP A 154 3.38 -14.65 1.77
C TRP A 154 4.70 -15.00 2.42
N ASN A 155 4.74 -14.84 3.74
CA ASN A 155 5.98 -15.00 4.50
C ASN A 155 6.31 -16.49 4.65
N PRO A 156 7.49 -16.95 4.15
CA PRO A 156 7.89 -18.35 4.28
C PRO A 156 8.09 -18.81 5.74
N ALA A 157 8.28 -17.87 6.67
CA ALA A 157 8.39 -18.19 8.10
C ALA A 157 7.09 -18.74 8.71
N LEU A 158 5.95 -18.55 8.06
CA LEU A 158 4.67 -19.13 8.48
C LEU A 158 4.59 -20.64 8.21
N ALA A 159 5.53 -21.19 7.45
CA ALA A 159 5.55 -22.61 7.04
C ALA A 159 4.19 -23.09 6.43
N LEU A 160 3.55 -22.21 5.66
CA LEU A 160 2.32 -22.52 4.96
C LEU A 160 2.58 -23.49 3.79
N ASP A 161 1.56 -24.22 3.38
CA ASP A 161 1.62 -25.00 2.16
C ASP A 161 1.53 -24.07 0.94
N ASP A 162 2.70 -23.76 0.35
CA ASP A 162 2.83 -22.85 -0.80
C ASP A 162 1.97 -23.27 -1.97
N GLU A 163 1.90 -24.57 -2.25
CA GLU A 163 1.10 -25.12 -3.35
C GLU A 163 -0.39 -24.93 -3.11
N ALA A 164 -0.85 -25.14 -1.87
CA ALA A 164 -2.25 -24.92 -1.49
C ALA A 164 -2.64 -23.45 -1.58
N ILE A 165 -1.80 -22.53 -1.08
CA ILE A 165 -2.03 -21.08 -1.16
C ILE A 165 -2.04 -20.62 -2.64
N TYR A 166 -1.06 -21.05 -3.43
CA TYR A 166 -1.00 -20.73 -4.86
C TYR A 166 -2.26 -21.19 -5.60
N LYS A 167 -2.72 -22.42 -5.36
CA LYS A 167 -3.95 -22.94 -5.97
C LYS A 167 -5.19 -22.12 -5.60
N GLN A 168 -5.29 -21.63 -4.36
CA GLN A 168 -6.39 -20.78 -3.96
C GLN A 168 -6.38 -19.44 -4.72
N TYR A 169 -5.21 -18.78 -4.86
CA TYR A 169 -5.09 -17.59 -5.69
C TYR A 169 -5.45 -17.86 -7.16
N MET A 170 -5.03 -18.99 -7.72
CA MET A 170 -5.38 -19.37 -9.09
C MET A 170 -6.89 -19.57 -9.26
N LEU A 171 -7.54 -20.28 -8.34
CA LEU A 171 -9.00 -20.43 -8.35
C LEU A 171 -9.72 -19.09 -8.30
N LEU A 172 -9.34 -18.22 -7.36
CA LEU A 172 -9.94 -16.89 -7.19
C LEU A 172 -9.76 -16.00 -8.41
N SER A 173 -8.61 -16.08 -9.07
CA SER A 173 -8.27 -15.21 -10.22
C SER A 173 -8.75 -15.73 -11.57
N LEU A 174 -9.14 -16.99 -11.67
CA LEU A 174 -9.45 -17.67 -12.93
C LEU A 174 -10.81 -18.40 -12.87
N HIS A 175 -11.89 -17.70 -12.62
CA HIS A 175 -13.28 -18.19 -12.63
C HIS A 175 -13.60 -19.33 -11.65
N GLY A 176 -12.73 -19.69 -10.71
CA GLY A 176 -12.87 -20.90 -9.90
C GLY A 176 -12.64 -22.19 -10.68
N GLN A 177 -11.93 -22.12 -11.81
CA GLN A 177 -11.62 -23.27 -12.64
C GLN A 177 -10.53 -24.13 -12.00
N ASN A 178 -10.79 -25.42 -11.78
CA ASN A 178 -9.87 -26.34 -11.11
C ASN A 178 -8.71 -26.83 -11.99
N LYS A 179 -8.75 -26.60 -13.31
CA LYS A 179 -7.67 -26.91 -14.25
C LYS A 179 -7.37 -25.72 -15.13
N ASP A 180 -6.12 -25.30 -15.18
CA ASP A 180 -5.65 -24.37 -16.19
C ASP A 180 -5.29 -25.12 -17.51
N ALA A 181 -4.96 -24.36 -18.56
CA ALA A 181 -4.62 -24.91 -19.87
C ALA A 181 -3.34 -25.78 -19.85
N LEU A 182 -2.44 -25.56 -18.86
CA LEU A 182 -1.16 -26.27 -18.71
C LEU A 182 -1.33 -27.61 -17.95
N ALA A 183 -2.35 -27.70 -17.10
CA ALA A 183 -2.65 -28.93 -16.34
C ALA A 183 -3.30 -30.05 -17.17
N LYS A 184 -3.46 -29.86 -18.47
CA LYS A 184 -3.96 -30.90 -19.40
C LYS A 184 -2.90 -31.96 -19.64
N THR A 185 -2.91 -33.02 -18.83
CA THR A 185 -1.91 -34.10 -18.86
C THR A 185 -2.12 -35.12 -19.95
N LYS A 186 -3.26 -35.14 -20.66
CA LYS A 186 -3.58 -36.10 -21.75
C LYS A 186 -4.00 -35.36 -23.02
N PRO A 187 -3.57 -35.81 -24.20
CA PRO A 187 -4.09 -35.30 -25.47
C PRO A 187 -5.63 -35.39 -25.51
N GLY A 188 -6.31 -34.27 -25.84
CA GLY A 188 -7.77 -34.24 -25.92
C GLY A 188 -8.50 -34.07 -24.57
N ALA A 189 -7.81 -33.92 -23.45
CA ALA A 189 -8.41 -33.65 -22.15
C ALA A 189 -9.03 -32.23 -22.14
N TRP A 190 -10.35 -32.12 -22.26
CA TRP A 190 -11.10 -30.87 -22.27
C TRP A 190 -11.86 -30.62 -20.95
N GLU A 191 -12.10 -31.70 -20.19
CA GLU A 191 -12.93 -31.66 -19.00
C GLU A 191 -12.31 -30.81 -17.88
N TYR A 192 -13.08 -29.87 -17.38
CA TYR A 192 -12.76 -29.01 -16.24
C TYR A 192 -14.01 -28.82 -15.39
N ASP A 193 -13.86 -28.36 -14.17
CA ASP A 193 -14.94 -27.97 -13.27
C ASP A 193 -14.76 -26.54 -12.78
N ILE A 194 -15.88 -25.84 -12.57
CA ILE A 194 -15.95 -24.54 -11.91
C ILE A 194 -16.47 -24.78 -10.50
N VAL A 195 -15.53 -24.80 -9.54
CA VAL A 195 -15.85 -25.10 -8.13
C VAL A 195 -16.62 -23.99 -7.42
N ALA A 196 -16.52 -22.75 -7.92
CA ALA A 196 -17.27 -21.57 -7.45
C ALA A 196 -17.29 -20.48 -8.52
N PRO A 197 -18.33 -19.61 -8.57
CA PRO A 197 -18.38 -18.48 -9.50
C PRO A 197 -17.45 -17.35 -9.01
N LEU A 198 -16.18 -17.37 -9.44
CA LEU A 198 -15.13 -16.46 -8.98
C LEU A 198 -14.69 -15.51 -10.11
N TYR A 199 -13.66 -14.68 -9.83
CA TYR A 199 -13.22 -13.60 -10.71
C TYR A 199 -12.43 -14.09 -11.93
N LYS A 200 -12.31 -13.19 -12.91
CA LYS A 200 -11.34 -13.28 -14.01
C LYS A 200 -10.42 -12.06 -13.94
N CYS A 201 -9.31 -12.18 -13.22
CA CYS A 201 -8.35 -11.10 -12.98
C CYS A 201 -6.89 -11.58 -12.93
N ASN A 202 -6.60 -12.72 -13.54
CA ASN A 202 -5.24 -13.22 -13.73
C ASN A 202 -4.44 -12.27 -14.64
N MET A 203 -3.14 -12.14 -14.36
CA MET A 203 -2.22 -11.45 -15.26
C MET A 203 -2.15 -12.15 -16.62
N THR A 204 -2.15 -11.38 -17.71
CA THR A 204 -1.96 -11.91 -19.06
C THR A 204 -0.46 -12.08 -19.37
N ASP A 205 -0.11 -12.96 -20.33
CA ASP A 205 1.28 -13.17 -20.75
C ASP A 205 1.92 -11.90 -21.32
N ILE A 206 1.12 -11.04 -21.96
CA ILE A 206 1.59 -9.73 -22.47
C ILE A 206 2.03 -8.85 -21.29
N MET A 207 1.21 -8.75 -20.25
CA MET A 207 1.56 -7.98 -19.03
C MET A 207 2.76 -8.59 -18.31
N ALA A 208 2.80 -9.93 -18.20
CA ALA A 208 3.93 -10.65 -17.61
C ALA A 208 5.23 -10.40 -18.38
N GLY A 209 5.19 -10.40 -19.71
CA GLY A 209 6.33 -10.07 -20.57
C GLY A 209 6.86 -8.65 -20.34
N ILE A 210 5.96 -7.66 -20.21
CA ILE A 210 6.33 -6.28 -19.83
C ILE A 210 6.98 -6.28 -18.44
N GLY A 211 6.39 -6.98 -17.47
CA GLY A 211 6.89 -7.08 -16.10
C GLY A 211 8.30 -7.67 -16.04
N LEU A 212 8.58 -8.74 -16.80
CA LEU A 212 9.92 -9.35 -16.88
C LEU A 212 10.96 -8.38 -17.46
N ALA A 213 10.60 -7.60 -18.48
CA ALA A 213 11.48 -6.58 -19.05
C ALA A 213 11.75 -5.43 -18.06
N GLN A 214 10.73 -4.99 -17.34
CA GLN A 214 10.83 -3.98 -16.29
C GLN A 214 11.71 -4.49 -15.13
N LEU A 215 11.50 -5.73 -14.67
CA LEU A 215 12.21 -6.31 -13.54
C LEU A 215 13.73 -6.36 -13.76
N LYS A 216 14.17 -6.68 -14.99
CA LYS A 216 15.60 -6.65 -15.36
C LYS A 216 16.24 -5.28 -15.19
N ARG A 217 15.48 -4.20 -15.41
CA ARG A 217 15.93 -2.81 -15.31
C ARG A 217 15.71 -2.20 -13.94
N TYR A 218 14.91 -2.86 -13.11
CA TYR A 218 14.38 -2.28 -11.87
C TYR A 218 15.45 -1.84 -10.86
N PRO A 219 16.56 -2.57 -10.64
CA PRO A 219 17.63 -2.09 -9.74
C PRO A 219 18.19 -0.72 -10.15
N GLY A 220 18.42 -0.51 -11.44
CA GLY A 220 18.89 0.78 -11.97
C GLY A 220 17.85 1.90 -11.85
N LEU A 221 16.56 1.57 -11.97
CA LEU A 221 15.47 2.53 -11.78
C LEU A 221 15.35 2.96 -10.31
N LEU A 222 15.53 2.03 -9.37
CA LEU A 222 15.57 2.35 -7.93
C LEU A 222 16.76 3.25 -7.59
N GLU A 223 17.95 2.91 -8.04
CA GLU A 223 19.16 3.73 -7.81
C GLU A 223 18.96 5.16 -8.33
N LYS A 224 18.34 5.33 -9.49
CA LYS A 224 18.03 6.65 -10.01
C LYS A 224 17.06 7.40 -9.08
N ARG A 225 16.01 6.76 -8.59
CA ARG A 225 15.07 7.35 -7.62
C ARG A 225 15.77 7.74 -6.32
N TYR A 226 16.67 6.91 -5.81
CA TYR A 226 17.47 7.22 -4.62
C TYR A 226 18.31 8.49 -4.79
N LYS A 227 18.96 8.65 -5.94
CA LYS A 227 19.73 9.87 -6.25
C LYS A 227 18.84 11.12 -6.29
N LEU A 228 17.69 11.04 -6.94
CA LEU A 228 16.75 12.17 -7.05
C LEU A 228 16.18 12.54 -5.67
N VAL A 229 15.81 11.56 -4.84
CA VAL A 229 15.31 11.81 -3.48
C VAL A 229 16.39 12.45 -2.60
N ARG A 230 17.63 11.98 -2.65
CA ARG A 230 18.74 12.64 -1.93
C ARG A 230 18.95 14.08 -2.38
N LEU A 231 18.82 14.35 -3.68
CA LEU A 231 18.92 15.71 -4.22
C LEU A 231 17.77 16.58 -3.71
N TYR A 232 16.54 16.08 -3.70
CA TYR A 232 15.40 16.77 -3.09
C TYR A 232 15.65 17.11 -1.63
N ASN A 233 16.09 16.13 -0.82
CA ASN A 233 16.38 16.33 0.60
C ASN A 233 17.44 17.42 0.81
N GLN A 234 18.49 17.43 -0.01
CA GLN A 234 19.54 18.45 0.03
C GLN A 234 19.01 19.83 -0.33
N LEU A 235 18.22 19.94 -1.38
CA LEU A 235 17.74 21.23 -1.90
C LEU A 235 16.62 21.85 -1.05
N LEU A 236 15.88 21.05 -0.28
CA LEU A 236 14.74 21.49 0.53
C LEU A 236 15.06 21.57 2.04
N SER A 237 16.32 21.33 2.45
CA SER A 237 16.72 21.24 3.86
C SER A 237 16.48 22.52 4.69
N ASP A 238 16.46 23.69 4.03
CA ASP A 238 16.45 25.02 4.64
C ASP A 238 15.22 25.87 4.30
N CYS A 239 14.16 25.27 3.76
CA CYS A 239 12.98 26.02 3.31
C CYS A 239 11.69 25.74 4.13
N GLY A 240 11.81 25.12 5.31
CA GLY A 240 10.65 24.83 6.17
C GLY A 240 9.71 23.76 5.62
N VAL A 241 10.21 22.92 4.69
CA VAL A 241 9.48 21.78 4.13
C VAL A 241 9.98 20.51 4.80
N GLU A 242 9.09 19.81 5.47
CA GLU A 242 9.36 18.47 5.99
C GLU A 242 9.15 17.45 4.87
N HIS A 243 9.88 16.36 4.88
CA HIS A 243 9.70 15.28 3.91
C HIS A 243 9.69 13.91 4.60
N ALA A 244 9.04 12.95 3.96
CA ALA A 244 8.99 11.58 4.44
C ALA A 244 10.40 10.93 4.48
N PRO A 245 10.71 10.12 5.52
CA PRO A 245 12.05 9.57 5.74
C PRO A 245 12.33 8.35 4.86
N HIS A 246 12.76 8.57 3.62
CA HIS A 246 13.06 7.50 2.66
C HIS A 246 14.32 6.69 3.00
N PHE A 247 15.21 7.22 3.82
CA PHE A 247 16.46 6.57 4.23
C PHE A 247 16.55 6.63 5.75
N ARG A 248 16.55 5.48 6.39
CA ARG A 248 16.83 5.27 7.82
C ARG A 248 18.08 4.40 7.94
N GLU A 249 18.63 4.19 9.14
CA GLU A 249 19.88 3.45 9.37
C GLU A 249 19.84 2.05 8.71
N ASP A 250 18.76 1.31 8.91
CA ASP A 250 18.61 -0.06 8.43
C ASP A 250 17.48 -0.21 7.38
N GLU A 251 16.94 0.90 6.87
CA GLU A 251 15.82 0.89 5.96
C GLU A 251 16.02 1.84 4.79
N VAL A 252 15.71 1.34 3.60
CA VAL A 252 15.62 2.14 2.38
C VAL A 252 14.27 1.89 1.73
N SER A 253 13.49 2.95 1.57
CA SER A 253 12.18 2.88 0.89
C SER A 253 12.35 2.58 -0.60
N SER A 254 11.25 2.25 -1.28
CA SER A 254 11.24 2.18 -2.76
C SER A 254 11.30 3.56 -3.43
N CYS A 255 11.25 4.65 -2.68
CA CYS A 255 11.17 6.03 -3.20
C CYS A 255 10.06 6.17 -4.26
N HIS A 256 8.85 5.68 -3.95
CA HIS A 256 7.74 5.74 -4.90
C HIS A 256 7.18 7.15 -5.05
N LEU A 257 6.88 7.83 -3.94
CA LEU A 257 6.40 9.22 -3.90
C LEU A 257 7.37 10.08 -3.10
N TYR A 258 7.59 11.31 -3.50
CA TYR A 258 8.28 12.28 -2.68
C TYR A 258 7.25 13.14 -1.94
N LEU A 259 6.86 12.64 -0.76
CA LEU A 259 5.84 13.24 0.10
C LEU A 259 6.47 14.33 0.96
N THR A 260 5.88 15.52 0.92
CA THR A 260 6.33 16.67 1.72
C THR A 260 5.19 17.28 2.50
N ARG A 261 5.53 18.02 3.55
CA ARG A 261 4.60 18.82 4.34
C ARG A 261 5.05 20.27 4.36
N LEU A 262 4.11 21.16 4.10
CA LEU A 262 4.31 22.59 4.18
C LEU A 262 3.96 23.04 5.61
N THR A 263 4.90 22.88 6.54
CA THR A 263 4.67 23.12 7.97
C THR A 263 4.13 24.53 8.23
N GLY A 264 3.04 24.63 9.00
CA GLY A 264 2.38 25.88 9.32
C GLY A 264 1.48 26.48 8.24
N LYS A 265 1.37 25.84 7.07
CA LYS A 265 0.41 26.25 6.02
C LYS A 265 -0.94 25.58 6.21
N THR A 266 -1.99 26.32 5.94
CA THR A 266 -3.37 25.82 5.88
C THR A 266 -3.62 25.09 4.56
N MET A 267 -4.69 24.31 4.48
CA MET A 267 -5.14 23.66 3.25
C MET A 267 -5.35 24.67 2.10
N ALA A 268 -5.90 25.85 2.39
CA ALA A 268 -6.12 26.89 1.37
C ALA A 268 -4.77 27.41 0.83
N GLN A 269 -3.80 27.67 1.70
CA GLN A 269 -2.46 28.10 1.30
C GLN A 269 -1.74 27.00 0.50
N ARG A 270 -1.83 25.73 0.94
CA ARG A 270 -1.28 24.59 0.21
C ARG A 270 -1.90 24.48 -1.19
N ASN A 271 -3.21 24.62 -1.34
CA ASN A 271 -3.88 24.58 -2.63
C ASN A 271 -3.44 25.74 -3.54
N ALA A 272 -3.30 26.96 -3.02
CA ALA A 272 -2.76 28.07 -3.78
C ALA A 272 -1.31 27.83 -4.27
N ILE A 273 -0.48 27.17 -3.45
CA ILE A 273 0.88 26.78 -3.87
C ILE A 273 0.83 25.74 -5.00
N ILE A 274 -0.06 24.75 -4.92
CA ILE A 274 -0.26 23.77 -6.00
C ILE A 274 -0.64 24.48 -7.32
N GLU A 275 -1.57 25.43 -7.28
CA GLU A 275 -2.00 26.20 -8.44
C GLU A 275 -0.83 27.01 -9.03
N LYS A 276 -0.10 27.75 -8.22
CA LYS A 276 1.09 28.51 -8.64
C LYS A 276 2.18 27.62 -9.24
N MET A 277 2.44 26.46 -8.65
CA MET A 277 3.40 25.48 -9.22
C MET A 277 2.93 24.95 -10.58
N ALA A 278 1.64 24.67 -10.73
CA ALA A 278 1.06 24.22 -11.98
C ALA A 278 1.18 25.30 -13.10
N GLU A 279 0.97 26.59 -12.76
CA GLU A 279 1.20 27.72 -13.69
C GLU A 279 2.66 27.79 -14.19
N GLN A 280 3.60 27.33 -13.39
CA GLN A 280 5.03 27.20 -13.75
C GLN A 280 5.37 25.86 -14.40
N GLY A 281 4.37 25.06 -14.80
CA GLY A 281 4.57 23.77 -15.46
C GLY A 281 5.00 22.62 -14.52
N VAL A 282 4.89 22.80 -13.20
CA VAL A 282 5.22 21.77 -12.21
C VAL A 282 3.94 21.14 -11.68
N ALA A 283 3.61 19.94 -12.16
CA ALA A 283 2.45 19.19 -11.68
C ALA A 283 2.75 18.52 -10.33
N THR A 284 2.03 18.89 -9.29
CA THR A 284 2.08 18.30 -7.96
C THR A 284 0.79 17.53 -7.66
N ASN A 285 0.77 16.78 -6.57
CA ASN A 285 -0.42 16.03 -6.16
C ASN A 285 -0.55 16.04 -4.63
N VAL A 286 -1.60 15.39 -4.11
CA VAL A 286 -1.81 15.15 -2.67
C VAL A 286 -2.07 13.68 -2.45
N HIS A 287 -1.22 13.02 -1.66
CA HIS A 287 -1.36 11.62 -1.31
C HIS A 287 -1.38 11.45 0.22
N TYR A 288 -2.59 11.31 0.81
CA TYR A 288 -3.91 11.18 0.20
C TYR A 288 -4.94 12.07 0.91
N LYS A 289 -6.09 12.27 0.27
CA LYS A 289 -7.27 12.73 0.99
C LYS A 289 -7.75 11.58 1.89
N PRO A 290 -7.83 11.77 3.22
CA PRO A 290 -8.25 10.73 4.17
C PRO A 290 -9.58 10.10 3.80
N LEU A 291 -9.72 8.79 4.02
CA LEU A 291 -10.94 8.04 3.68
C LEU A 291 -12.19 8.68 4.27
N PRO A 292 -12.24 9.12 5.56
CA PRO A 292 -13.43 9.75 6.13
C PRO A 292 -13.89 11.04 5.46
N LEU A 293 -13.07 11.66 4.61
CA LEU A 293 -13.46 12.83 3.79
C LEU A 293 -14.14 12.44 2.47
N LEU A 294 -14.09 11.17 2.08
CA LEU A 294 -14.67 10.68 0.84
C LEU A 294 -16.12 10.23 1.06
N THR A 295 -17.00 10.50 0.10
CA THR A 295 -18.45 10.23 0.20
C THR A 295 -18.75 8.80 0.63
N ALA A 296 -18.17 7.80 -0.02
CA ALA A 296 -18.42 6.39 0.28
C ALA A 296 -18.11 6.02 1.74
N TYR A 297 -17.11 6.62 2.36
CA TYR A 297 -16.74 6.33 3.75
C TYR A 297 -17.55 7.15 4.76
N LYS A 298 -17.99 8.37 4.39
CA LYS A 298 -18.99 9.11 5.17
C LYS A 298 -20.32 8.35 5.23
N ASP A 299 -20.73 7.76 4.12
CA ASP A 299 -21.94 6.95 4.04
C ASP A 299 -21.85 5.66 4.88
N LEU A 300 -20.63 5.18 5.14
CA LEU A 300 -20.34 4.09 6.09
C LEU A 300 -20.31 4.55 7.55
N GLY A 301 -20.49 5.85 7.83
CA GLY A 301 -20.56 6.42 9.17
C GLY A 301 -19.23 6.93 9.74
N PHE A 302 -18.17 7.04 8.94
CA PHE A 302 -16.89 7.61 9.39
C PHE A 302 -16.93 9.13 9.37
N ASP A 303 -16.49 9.76 10.47
CA ASP A 303 -16.32 11.21 10.58
C ASP A 303 -14.82 11.54 10.67
N ILE A 304 -14.37 12.52 9.89
CA ILE A 304 -12.96 12.97 9.92
C ILE A 304 -12.56 13.57 11.27
N ALA A 305 -13.50 14.04 12.08
CA ALA A 305 -13.24 14.55 13.42
C ALA A 305 -12.63 13.49 14.35
N ASP A 306 -12.85 12.20 14.08
CA ASP A 306 -12.27 11.09 14.83
C ASP A 306 -10.81 10.79 14.43
N TYR A 307 -10.29 11.44 13.36
CA TYR A 307 -8.97 11.21 12.77
C TYR A 307 -8.19 12.52 12.60
N PRO A 308 -7.92 13.25 13.71
CA PRO A 308 -7.31 14.58 13.65
C PRO A 308 -5.89 14.58 13.07
N CYS A 309 -5.11 13.52 13.27
CA CYS A 309 -3.74 13.43 12.73
C CYS A 309 -3.76 13.22 11.22
N ALA A 310 -4.64 12.37 10.71
CA ALA A 310 -4.85 12.17 9.28
C ALA A 310 -5.32 13.45 8.59
N LEU A 311 -6.21 14.22 9.24
CA LEU A 311 -6.66 15.52 8.74
C LEU A 311 -5.49 16.51 8.69
N ALA A 312 -4.75 16.68 9.80
CA ALA A 312 -3.61 17.59 9.87
C ALA A 312 -2.51 17.26 8.84
N GLN A 313 -2.28 15.96 8.59
CA GLN A 313 -1.36 15.49 7.56
C GLN A 313 -1.85 15.91 6.16
N PHE A 314 -3.13 15.75 5.86
CA PHE A 314 -3.74 16.09 4.58
C PHE A 314 -3.73 17.60 4.31
N GLU A 315 -3.95 18.43 5.32
CA GLU A 315 -4.13 19.87 5.15
C GLU A 315 -2.91 20.56 4.54
N ASN A 316 -1.70 20.05 4.81
CA ASN A 316 -0.46 20.67 4.35
C ASN A 316 0.47 19.73 3.56
N GLU A 317 0.01 18.53 3.23
CA GLU A 317 0.76 17.60 2.38
C GLU A 317 0.74 18.07 0.92
N ILE A 318 1.90 18.00 0.27
CA ILE A 318 2.09 18.15 -1.17
C ILE A 318 3.11 17.12 -1.65
N THR A 319 2.74 16.37 -2.68
CA THR A 319 3.63 15.40 -3.31
C THR A 319 4.32 16.02 -4.51
N LEU A 320 5.65 16.08 -4.49
CA LEU A 320 6.45 16.59 -5.60
C LEU A 320 6.69 15.51 -6.65
N PRO A 321 6.92 15.90 -7.93
CA PRO A 321 7.17 14.96 -9.01
C PRO A 321 8.36 14.03 -8.74
N LEU A 322 8.16 12.72 -8.88
CA LEU A 322 9.23 11.72 -8.79
C LEU A 322 8.94 10.55 -9.73
N TYR A 323 9.66 10.48 -10.85
CA TYR A 323 9.49 9.43 -11.85
C TYR A 323 10.82 9.10 -12.55
N SER A 324 10.88 7.98 -13.25
CA SER A 324 12.15 7.41 -13.74
C SER A 324 12.83 8.19 -14.86
N THR A 325 12.10 9.06 -15.58
CA THR A 325 12.71 9.93 -16.62
C THR A 325 13.09 11.31 -16.11
N LEU A 326 12.74 11.68 -14.87
CA LEU A 326 13.11 12.95 -14.26
C LEU A 326 14.64 13.10 -14.19
N THR A 327 15.14 14.30 -14.49
CA THR A 327 16.56 14.65 -14.42
C THR A 327 16.88 15.41 -13.14
N GLU A 328 18.16 15.55 -12.80
CA GLU A 328 18.59 16.39 -11.68
C GLU A 328 18.29 17.88 -11.92
N GLU A 329 18.31 18.33 -13.18
CA GLU A 329 17.95 19.68 -13.56
C GLU A 329 16.45 19.95 -13.33
N ASP A 330 15.59 18.99 -13.68
CA ASP A 330 14.16 19.06 -13.36
C ASP A 330 13.93 19.16 -11.85
N VAL A 331 14.63 18.38 -11.04
CA VAL A 331 14.52 18.45 -9.57
C VAL A 331 14.95 19.83 -9.05
N ARG A 332 16.02 20.40 -9.58
CA ARG A 332 16.45 21.77 -9.19
C ARG A 332 15.37 22.80 -9.55
N TYR A 333 14.80 22.69 -10.75
CA TYR A 333 13.72 23.56 -11.18
C TYR A 333 12.49 23.45 -10.29
N ILE A 334 12.05 22.23 -9.98
CA ILE A 334 10.91 21.96 -9.10
C ILE A 334 11.14 22.56 -7.70
N CYS A 335 12.32 22.35 -7.12
CA CYS A 335 12.66 22.90 -5.80
C CYS A 335 12.70 24.43 -5.81
N GLN A 336 13.28 25.03 -6.85
CA GLN A 336 13.32 26.50 -6.99
C GLN A 336 11.90 27.06 -7.13
N THR A 337 11.07 26.46 -7.94
CA THR A 337 9.66 26.85 -8.12
C THR A 337 8.89 26.77 -6.80
N LEU A 338 9.04 25.65 -6.04
CA LEU A 338 8.42 25.54 -4.71
C LEU A 338 8.88 26.64 -3.76
N LYS A 339 10.19 26.91 -3.70
CA LYS A 339 10.74 27.98 -2.81
C LYS A 339 10.16 29.35 -3.14
N VAL A 340 10.02 29.70 -4.41
CA VAL A 340 9.37 30.95 -4.84
C VAL A 340 7.90 30.97 -4.40
N CYS A 341 7.13 29.92 -4.68
CA CYS A 341 5.72 29.84 -4.31
C CYS A 341 5.48 29.89 -2.80
N LEU A 342 6.45 29.42 -1.98
CA LEU A 342 6.39 29.49 -0.51
C LEU A 342 6.59 30.93 0.02
N GLN A 343 7.36 31.77 -0.66
CA GLN A 343 7.61 33.16 -0.26
C GLN A 343 6.44 34.09 -0.59
N ASP A 344 5.71 33.78 -1.65
CA ASP A 344 4.58 34.56 -2.14
C ASP A 344 3.22 34.19 -1.52
N GLY A 345 3.17 33.22 -0.60
CA GLY A 345 1.97 32.71 0.08
C GLY A 345 2.13 32.61 1.57
#